data_6132647d89af9af61057ef64a5dbf378
#
_entry.id   6132647d89af9af61057ef64a5dbf378
#
_cell.length_a   1.000
_cell.length_b   1.000
_cell.length_c   1.000
_cell.angle_alpha   90.00
_cell.angle_beta   90.00
_cell.angle_gamma   90.00
#
_symmetry.space_group_name_H-M   'P 1'
#
loop_
_entity.id
_entity.type
_entity.pdbx_description
1 polymer ?
#
loop_
_entity_poly.entity_id
_entity_poly.type
_entity_poly.pdbx_seq_one_letter_code
_entity_poly.pdbx_strand_id
1 'polypeptide(L)'
;MNINFKQEVQNHKEDLLKDLFELLSVRSILGTDITEETPFGSGPREALDLILSFGERDGYKTKLVENKAGHIEVGEGEELFGILGHVDVVPVVEADWISHPFKPEVRDGKIYARGSLDDKGPTMAAYYAVKLLDKLGVKWNKRVRLIIGSDEETGFRCVKSYFEHEEQPATGFTPDAMFPLVYAEKARVTFDHKLIFTDEEGTYNYKLVKFNGGQVLNMVIASS
;
A
#
# COMPACT_ATOMS: atom_id res chain seq x y z
N MET A 1 -14.92 30.90 -0.77
CA MET A 1 -15.74 30.03 0.10
C MET A 1 -15.03 29.87 1.42
N ASN A 2 -15.74 30.06 2.54
CA ASN A 2 -15.17 29.75 3.85
C ASN A 2 -15.59 28.30 4.20
N ILE A 3 -14.77 27.33 3.83
CA ILE A 3 -15.06 25.90 3.99
C ILE A 3 -14.51 25.45 5.36
N ASN A 4 -15.36 24.86 6.18
CA ASN A 4 -14.92 24.20 7.41
C ASN A 4 -14.57 22.73 7.10
N PHE A 5 -13.36 22.50 6.61
CA PHE A 5 -12.89 21.15 6.26
C PHE A 5 -13.01 20.13 7.40
N LYS A 6 -12.82 20.56 8.65
CA LYS A 6 -12.94 19.65 9.79
C LYS A 6 -14.38 19.11 9.93
N GLN A 7 -15.37 19.97 9.71
CA GLN A 7 -16.78 19.57 9.75
C GLN A 7 -17.11 18.67 8.57
N GLU A 8 -16.61 18.98 7.37
CA GLU A 8 -16.88 18.18 6.18
C GLU A 8 -16.27 16.78 6.29
N VAL A 9 -15.06 16.65 6.84
CA VAL A 9 -14.46 15.35 7.14
C VAL A 9 -15.33 14.55 8.12
N GLN A 10 -15.88 15.19 9.15
CA GLN A 10 -16.77 14.49 10.09
C GLN A 10 -18.07 14.02 9.41
N ASN A 11 -18.63 14.82 8.51
CA ASN A 11 -19.84 14.46 7.75
C ASN A 11 -19.64 13.20 6.87
N HIS A 12 -18.41 12.94 6.43
CA HIS A 12 -18.07 11.81 5.55
C HIS A 12 -17.31 10.68 6.25
N LYS A 13 -17.14 10.77 7.58
CA LYS A 13 -16.33 9.81 8.34
C LYS A 13 -16.86 8.39 8.27
N GLU A 14 -18.16 8.19 8.31
CA GLU A 14 -18.77 6.85 8.26
C GLU A 14 -18.53 6.17 6.92
N ASP A 15 -18.69 6.90 5.82
CA ASP A 15 -18.42 6.40 4.47
C ASP A 15 -16.95 6.03 4.31
N LEU A 16 -16.04 6.90 4.79
CA LEU A 16 -14.60 6.64 4.76
C LEU A 16 -14.25 5.39 5.55
N LEU A 17 -14.77 5.25 6.77
CA LEU A 17 -14.50 4.08 7.60
C LEU A 17 -15.04 2.79 6.97
N LYS A 18 -16.21 2.84 6.35
CA LYS A 18 -16.78 1.70 5.64
C LYS A 18 -15.87 1.23 4.51
N ASP A 19 -15.50 2.13 3.60
CA ASP A 19 -14.64 1.81 2.47
C ASP A 19 -13.23 1.36 2.94
N LEU A 20 -12.68 2.03 3.95
CA LEU A 20 -11.40 1.64 4.54
C LEU A 20 -11.46 0.23 5.15
N PHE A 21 -12.53 -0.10 5.89
CA PHE A 21 -12.65 -1.41 6.52
C PHE A 21 -12.81 -2.51 5.48
N GLU A 22 -13.50 -2.25 4.39
CA GLU A 22 -13.59 -3.17 3.28
C GLU A 22 -12.20 -3.43 2.67
N LEU A 23 -11.43 -2.37 2.41
CA LEU A 23 -10.06 -2.48 1.88
C LEU A 23 -9.11 -3.17 2.86
N LEU A 24 -9.19 -2.87 4.16
CA LEU A 24 -8.37 -3.51 5.20
C LEU A 24 -8.68 -5.01 5.38
N SER A 25 -9.88 -5.43 5.01
CA SER A 25 -10.28 -6.84 5.11
C SER A 25 -9.67 -7.71 4.02
N VAL A 26 -9.18 -7.11 2.94
CA VAL A 26 -8.47 -7.84 1.88
C VAL A 26 -7.06 -8.21 2.34
N ARG A 27 -6.72 -9.50 2.29
CA ARG A 27 -5.38 -10.01 2.62
C ARG A 27 -4.42 -9.81 1.44
N SER A 28 -3.92 -8.61 1.25
CA SER A 28 -3.08 -8.22 0.11
C SER A 28 -1.58 -8.42 0.34
N ILE A 29 -1.21 -9.55 0.93
CA ILE A 29 0.19 -9.98 1.06
C ILE A 29 0.64 -10.56 -0.30
N LEU A 30 1.91 -10.37 -0.66
CA LEU A 30 2.50 -11.03 -1.84
C LEU A 30 2.16 -12.52 -1.83
N GLY A 31 1.46 -12.97 -2.87
CA GLY A 31 0.99 -14.35 -3.00
C GLY A 31 2.01 -15.26 -3.68
N THR A 32 1.71 -16.56 -3.68
CA THR A 32 2.42 -17.57 -4.47
C THR A 32 1.63 -18.01 -5.71
N ASP A 33 0.37 -17.59 -5.81
CA ASP A 33 -0.58 -17.81 -6.90
C ASP A 33 -0.40 -16.79 -8.04
N ILE A 34 0.85 -16.68 -8.50
CA ILE A 34 1.26 -15.71 -9.50
C ILE A 34 0.83 -16.17 -10.90
N THR A 35 0.07 -15.30 -11.59
CA THR A 35 -0.35 -15.46 -12.99
C THR A 35 -0.13 -14.14 -13.73
N GLU A 36 -0.47 -14.10 -15.01
CA GLU A 36 -0.46 -12.86 -15.79
C GLU A 36 -1.50 -11.85 -15.28
N GLU A 37 -2.66 -12.34 -14.82
CA GLU A 37 -3.73 -11.51 -14.24
C GLU A 37 -3.44 -11.09 -12.79
N THR A 38 -2.63 -11.88 -12.09
CA THR A 38 -2.27 -11.66 -10.66
C THR A 38 -0.76 -11.69 -10.46
N PRO A 39 0.00 -10.71 -11.01
CA PRO A 39 1.47 -10.73 -11.03
C PRO A 39 2.13 -10.73 -9.64
N PHE A 40 1.38 -10.36 -8.61
CA PHE A 40 1.81 -10.37 -7.20
C PHE A 40 0.91 -11.23 -6.31
N GLY A 41 0.10 -12.10 -6.93
CA GLY A 41 -0.89 -12.93 -6.27
C GLY A 41 -2.30 -12.32 -6.25
N SER A 42 -3.29 -13.13 -5.93
CA SER A 42 -4.71 -12.73 -5.94
C SER A 42 -5.03 -11.64 -4.93
N GLY A 43 -4.43 -11.68 -3.74
CA GLY A 43 -4.73 -10.71 -2.68
C GLY A 43 -4.36 -9.25 -3.04
N PRO A 44 -3.14 -8.93 -3.48
CA PRO A 44 -2.79 -7.59 -3.97
C PRO A 44 -3.65 -7.14 -5.15
N ARG A 45 -4.02 -8.06 -6.05
CA ARG A 45 -4.91 -7.76 -7.17
C ARG A 45 -6.33 -7.43 -6.70
N GLU A 46 -6.89 -8.20 -5.79
CA GLU A 46 -8.21 -7.95 -5.19
C GLU A 46 -8.26 -6.57 -4.53
N ALA A 47 -7.22 -6.20 -3.76
CA ALA A 47 -7.15 -4.89 -3.13
C ALA A 47 -7.07 -3.75 -4.14
N LEU A 48 -6.31 -3.94 -5.23
CA LEU A 48 -6.21 -2.96 -6.31
C LEU A 48 -7.55 -2.79 -7.04
N ASP A 49 -8.19 -3.88 -7.41
CA ASP A 49 -9.51 -3.84 -8.08
C ASP A 49 -10.55 -3.17 -7.17
N LEU A 50 -10.53 -3.46 -5.87
CA LEU A 50 -11.47 -2.89 -4.91
C LEU A 50 -11.32 -1.37 -4.82
N ILE A 51 -10.11 -0.84 -4.65
CA ILE A 51 -9.94 0.62 -4.55
C ILE A 51 -10.26 1.33 -5.86
N LEU A 52 -9.95 0.72 -7.01
CA LEU A 52 -10.37 1.26 -8.32
C LEU A 52 -11.89 1.28 -8.46
N SER A 53 -12.58 0.25 -7.96
CA SER A 53 -14.05 0.21 -7.97
C SER A 53 -14.69 1.34 -7.16
N PHE A 54 -14.03 1.82 -6.10
CA PHE A 54 -14.49 3.01 -5.38
C PHE A 54 -14.42 4.26 -6.26
N GLY A 55 -13.36 4.39 -7.06
CA GLY A 55 -13.25 5.48 -8.03
C GLY A 55 -14.36 5.44 -9.10
N GLU A 56 -14.62 4.26 -9.64
CA GLU A 56 -15.70 4.05 -10.62
C GLU A 56 -17.08 4.35 -10.04
N ARG A 57 -17.36 3.82 -8.83
CA ARG A 57 -18.60 4.10 -8.09
C ARG A 57 -18.83 5.60 -7.89
N ASP A 58 -17.78 6.33 -7.61
CA ASP A 58 -17.83 7.76 -7.33
C ASP A 58 -17.76 8.63 -8.61
N GLY A 59 -17.68 7.99 -9.80
CA GLY A 59 -17.76 8.64 -11.12
C GLY A 59 -16.43 9.19 -11.64
N TYR A 60 -15.32 8.76 -11.08
CA TYR A 60 -13.98 9.17 -11.50
C TYR A 60 -13.42 8.29 -12.62
N LYS A 61 -12.44 8.81 -13.35
CA LYS A 61 -11.71 8.03 -14.34
C LYS A 61 -10.77 7.06 -13.63
N THR A 62 -10.89 5.80 -13.96
CA THR A 62 -10.01 4.76 -13.42
C THR A 62 -9.26 4.04 -14.53
N LYS A 63 -8.09 3.53 -14.24
CA LYS A 63 -7.33 2.69 -15.16
C LYS A 63 -6.51 1.67 -14.39
N LEU A 64 -6.61 0.42 -14.79
CA LEU A 64 -5.70 -0.64 -14.40
C LEU A 64 -4.57 -0.72 -15.44
N VAL A 65 -3.32 -0.83 -14.97
CA VAL A 65 -2.11 -0.84 -15.80
C VAL A 65 -1.34 -2.14 -15.55
N GLU A 66 -1.18 -2.95 -16.59
CA GLU A 66 -0.41 -4.20 -16.59
C GLU A 66 -0.77 -5.17 -15.43
N ASN A 67 -1.99 -5.09 -14.91
CA ASN A 67 -2.43 -5.86 -13.74
C ASN A 67 -1.58 -5.65 -12.47
N LYS A 68 -0.74 -4.61 -12.43
CA LYS A 68 0.27 -4.35 -11.38
C LYS A 68 0.02 -3.09 -10.59
N ALA A 69 -0.56 -2.09 -11.21
CA ALA A 69 -0.89 -0.81 -10.60
C ALA A 69 -2.13 -0.23 -11.26
N GLY A 70 -2.67 0.82 -10.68
CA GLY A 70 -3.78 1.53 -11.28
C GLY A 70 -3.84 2.98 -10.84
N HIS A 71 -4.83 3.71 -11.34
CA HIS A 71 -5.04 5.06 -10.86
C HIS A 71 -6.52 5.46 -10.88
N ILE A 72 -6.83 6.44 -10.05
CA ILE A 72 -8.08 7.19 -10.02
C ILE A 72 -7.73 8.64 -10.35
N GLU A 73 -8.36 9.22 -11.37
CA GLU A 73 -8.06 10.57 -11.83
C GLU A 73 -9.29 11.48 -11.77
N VAL A 74 -9.10 12.69 -11.27
CA VAL A 74 -10.09 13.77 -11.26
C VAL A 74 -9.49 15.05 -11.82
N GLY A 75 -10.37 15.97 -12.22
CA GLY A 75 -9.98 17.27 -12.76
C GLY A 75 -9.59 17.23 -14.23
N GLU A 76 -9.24 18.40 -14.73
CA GLU A 76 -8.88 18.64 -16.12
C GLU A 76 -7.66 19.57 -16.19
N GLY A 77 -6.97 19.57 -17.33
CA GLY A 77 -5.79 20.42 -17.57
C GLY A 77 -4.58 19.65 -18.07
N GLU A 78 -3.53 20.39 -18.39
CA GLU A 78 -2.30 19.81 -18.93
C GLU A 78 -1.41 19.23 -17.82
N GLU A 79 -1.30 19.95 -16.72
CA GLU A 79 -0.46 19.50 -15.59
C GLU A 79 -1.10 18.33 -14.83
N LEU A 80 -0.25 17.37 -14.47
CA LEU A 80 -0.60 16.23 -13.63
C LEU A 80 0.04 16.39 -12.25
N PHE A 81 -0.82 16.31 -11.20
CA PHE A 81 -0.42 16.19 -9.81
C PHE A 81 -0.63 14.76 -9.35
N GLY A 82 0.41 14.11 -8.83
CA GLY A 82 0.37 12.72 -8.41
C GLY A 82 0.27 12.57 -6.90
N ILE A 83 -0.54 11.60 -6.47
CA ILE A 83 -0.53 11.07 -5.10
C ILE A 83 -0.23 9.59 -5.25
N LEU A 84 0.91 9.14 -4.73
CA LEU A 84 1.36 7.76 -4.87
C LEU A 84 1.16 7.02 -3.56
N GLY A 85 0.33 5.99 -3.57
CA GLY A 85 0.09 5.08 -2.46
C GLY A 85 0.15 3.63 -2.90
N HIS A 86 -0.02 2.70 -1.95
CA HIS A 86 -0.07 1.27 -2.24
C HIS A 86 -1.12 0.52 -1.42
N VAL A 87 -1.49 -0.67 -1.89
CA VAL A 87 -2.51 -1.51 -1.26
C VAL A 87 -2.00 -2.90 -0.86
N ASP A 88 -0.80 -3.28 -1.28
CA ASP A 88 -0.14 -4.46 -0.74
C ASP A 88 0.36 -4.21 0.68
N VAL A 89 0.61 -5.28 1.40
CA VAL A 89 1.03 -5.23 2.81
C VAL A 89 2.03 -6.33 3.12
N VAL A 90 2.92 -6.08 4.09
CA VAL A 90 3.85 -7.09 4.59
C VAL A 90 3.11 -8.26 5.24
N PRO A 91 3.73 -9.46 5.28
CA PRO A 91 3.19 -10.61 5.97
C PRO A 91 2.91 -10.35 7.46
N VAL A 92 2.10 -11.21 8.04
CA VAL A 92 1.73 -11.16 9.46
C VAL A 92 2.05 -12.49 10.13
N VAL A 93 2.46 -12.42 11.39
CA VAL A 93 2.48 -13.55 12.32
C VAL A 93 1.24 -13.40 13.19
N GLU A 94 0.17 -14.12 12.89
CA GLU A 94 -1.13 -13.92 13.53
C GLU A 94 -1.10 -14.08 15.05
N ALA A 95 -0.18 -14.92 15.57
CA ALA A 95 0.01 -15.11 17.00
C ALA A 95 0.50 -13.84 17.74
N ASP A 96 1.07 -12.87 17.03
CA ASP A 96 1.57 -11.62 17.60
C ASP A 96 0.47 -10.54 17.66
N TRP A 97 -0.73 -10.84 17.16
CA TRP A 97 -1.84 -9.90 17.09
C TRP A 97 -2.89 -10.17 18.17
N ILE A 98 -3.34 -9.10 18.84
CA ILE A 98 -4.44 -9.16 19.82
C ILE A 98 -5.79 -9.44 19.13
N SER A 99 -5.97 -8.87 17.92
CA SER A 99 -7.14 -9.10 17.06
C SER A 99 -6.69 -9.59 15.69
N HIS A 100 -7.57 -10.24 14.95
CA HIS A 100 -7.22 -10.76 13.63
C HIS A 100 -6.78 -9.62 12.69
N PRO A 101 -5.58 -9.69 12.08
CA PRO A 101 -4.97 -8.59 11.32
C PRO A 101 -5.79 -8.11 10.09
N PHE A 102 -6.66 -8.95 9.53
CA PHE A 102 -7.52 -8.64 8.39
C PHE A 102 -9.02 -8.57 8.78
N LYS A 103 -9.31 -8.34 10.06
CA LYS A 103 -10.65 -7.98 10.55
C LYS A 103 -10.52 -6.65 11.29
N PRO A 104 -10.62 -5.51 10.57
CA PRO A 104 -10.42 -4.20 11.16
C PRO A 104 -11.41 -3.94 12.29
N GLU A 105 -10.90 -3.38 13.38
CA GLU A 105 -11.72 -2.98 14.52
C GLU A 105 -11.28 -1.63 15.09
N VAL A 106 -12.22 -0.95 15.75
CA VAL A 106 -11.92 0.28 16.47
C VAL A 106 -11.84 -0.01 17.96
N ARG A 107 -10.70 0.34 18.56
CA ARG A 107 -10.46 0.32 20.01
C ARG A 107 -9.91 1.66 20.43
N ASP A 108 -10.48 2.27 21.46
CA ASP A 108 -10.03 3.57 22.02
C ASP A 108 -9.80 4.66 20.95
N GLY A 109 -10.69 4.71 19.94
CA GLY A 109 -10.64 5.69 18.87
C GLY A 109 -9.54 5.45 17.83
N LYS A 110 -8.89 4.28 17.83
CA LYS A 110 -7.86 3.86 16.88
C LYS A 110 -8.31 2.65 16.08
N ILE A 111 -7.92 2.58 14.82
CA ILE A 111 -8.18 1.45 13.92
C ILE A 111 -7.03 0.47 14.02
N TYR A 112 -7.33 -0.79 14.29
CA TYR A 112 -6.38 -1.89 14.37
C TYR A 112 -6.63 -2.87 13.24
N ALA A 113 -5.70 -2.92 12.29
CA ALA A 113 -5.60 -3.90 11.21
C ALA A 113 -4.23 -3.80 10.53
N ARG A 114 -3.81 -4.84 9.80
CA ARG A 114 -2.68 -4.74 8.89
C ARG A 114 -3.03 -3.79 7.73
N GLY A 115 -2.13 -2.83 7.43
CA GLY A 115 -2.37 -1.79 6.41
C GLY A 115 -3.11 -0.55 6.92
N SER A 116 -3.53 -0.50 8.20
CA SER A 116 -4.23 0.68 8.72
C SER A 116 -3.34 1.93 8.79
N LEU A 117 -2.02 1.76 8.93
CA LEU A 117 -1.03 2.82 8.96
C LEU A 117 -0.17 2.83 7.69
N ASP A 118 0.12 1.67 7.12
CA ASP A 118 1.02 1.42 6.01
C ASP A 118 0.36 0.45 5.02
N ASP A 119 -0.14 0.90 3.87
CA ASP A 119 -0.44 2.29 3.46
C ASP A 119 -1.92 2.45 3.06
N LYS A 120 -2.77 1.39 3.25
CA LYS A 120 -4.21 1.45 2.90
C LYS A 120 -4.95 2.59 3.60
N GLY A 121 -4.62 2.84 4.87
CA GLY A 121 -5.23 3.94 5.63
C GLY A 121 -4.90 5.31 5.05
N PRO A 122 -3.62 5.70 4.93
CA PRO A 122 -3.20 6.95 4.33
C PRO A 122 -3.65 7.10 2.86
N THR A 123 -3.57 6.03 2.06
CA THR A 123 -4.08 6.00 0.68
C THR A 123 -5.59 6.32 0.63
N MET A 124 -6.40 5.72 1.51
CA MET A 124 -7.83 6.03 1.60
C MET A 124 -8.08 7.45 2.11
N ALA A 125 -7.26 7.95 3.04
CA ALA A 125 -7.36 9.34 3.48
C ALA A 125 -7.09 10.32 2.33
N ALA A 126 -6.10 10.04 1.48
CA ALA A 126 -5.82 10.83 0.29
C ALA A 126 -6.96 10.75 -0.73
N TYR A 127 -7.50 9.55 -0.99
CA TYR A 127 -8.67 9.37 -1.86
C TYR A 127 -9.86 10.20 -1.38
N TYR A 128 -10.18 10.13 -0.09
CA TYR A 128 -11.30 10.88 0.48
C TYR A 128 -11.04 12.38 0.52
N ALA A 129 -9.80 12.83 0.66
CA ALA A 129 -9.47 14.25 0.53
C ALA A 129 -9.79 14.78 -0.88
N VAL A 130 -9.41 14.04 -1.92
CA VAL A 130 -9.74 14.38 -3.32
C VAL A 130 -11.25 14.36 -3.55
N LYS A 131 -11.93 13.28 -3.14
CA LYS A 131 -13.38 13.12 -3.24
C LYS A 131 -14.14 14.24 -2.52
N LEU A 132 -13.68 14.65 -1.34
CA LEU A 132 -14.31 15.72 -0.59
C LEU A 132 -14.16 17.06 -1.29
N LEU A 133 -12.99 17.40 -1.79
CA LEU A 133 -12.76 18.63 -2.54
C LEU A 133 -13.65 18.70 -3.79
N ASP A 134 -13.78 17.59 -4.50
CA ASP A 134 -14.65 17.49 -5.67
C ASP A 134 -16.13 17.71 -5.31
N LYS A 135 -16.62 17.01 -4.28
CA LYS A 135 -17.99 17.19 -3.76
C LYS A 135 -18.30 18.63 -3.30
N LEU A 136 -17.30 19.33 -2.80
CA LEU A 136 -17.41 20.73 -2.40
C LEU A 136 -17.39 21.70 -3.58
N GLY A 137 -17.28 21.19 -4.80
CA GLY A 137 -17.28 21.98 -6.03
C GLY A 137 -16.01 22.79 -6.23
N VAL A 138 -14.88 22.33 -5.70
CA VAL A 138 -13.57 22.91 -6.01
C VAL A 138 -13.30 22.76 -7.49
N LYS A 139 -12.99 23.87 -8.14
CA LYS A 139 -12.60 23.84 -9.55
C LYS A 139 -11.15 23.41 -9.67
N TRP A 140 -10.96 22.27 -10.28
CA TRP A 140 -9.65 21.73 -10.58
C TRP A 140 -9.00 22.55 -11.70
N ASN A 141 -7.76 22.95 -11.51
CA ASN A 141 -6.94 23.58 -12.54
C ASN A 141 -5.81 22.67 -13.01
N LYS A 142 -5.78 21.43 -12.51
CA LYS A 142 -4.86 20.35 -12.84
C LYS A 142 -5.60 19.03 -12.80
N ARG A 143 -5.06 18.03 -13.48
CA ARG A 143 -5.44 16.65 -13.22
C ARG A 143 -4.79 16.20 -11.92
N VAL A 144 -5.57 15.59 -11.05
CA VAL A 144 -5.08 14.97 -9.81
C VAL A 144 -5.27 13.46 -9.96
N ARG A 145 -4.18 12.72 -9.84
CA ARG A 145 -4.16 11.28 -10.02
C ARG A 145 -3.66 10.60 -8.76
N LEU A 146 -4.53 9.81 -8.14
CA LEU A 146 -4.15 8.86 -7.11
C LEU A 146 -3.62 7.60 -7.81
N ILE A 147 -2.33 7.39 -7.76
CA ILE A 147 -1.61 6.24 -8.32
C ILE A 147 -1.48 5.21 -7.21
N ILE A 148 -1.87 3.96 -7.49
CA ILE A 148 -2.00 2.91 -6.51
C ILE A 148 -1.15 1.73 -6.95
N GLY A 149 -0.11 1.43 -6.19
CA GLY A 149 0.75 0.26 -6.36
C GLY A 149 0.20 -0.97 -5.66
N SER A 150 0.60 -2.15 -6.12
CA SER A 150 0.26 -3.43 -5.50
C SER A 150 1.47 -4.32 -5.20
N ASP A 151 2.69 -3.74 -5.15
CA ASP A 151 3.97 -4.42 -4.87
C ASP A 151 5.01 -3.41 -4.38
N GLU A 152 4.64 -2.49 -3.48
CA GLU A 152 5.59 -1.55 -2.85
C GLU A 152 6.53 -2.30 -1.92
N GLU A 153 5.98 -3.11 -1.04
CA GLU A 153 6.63 -3.79 0.07
C GLU A 153 7.69 -4.83 -0.34
N THR A 154 7.63 -5.31 -1.58
CA THR A 154 8.49 -6.43 -2.00
C THR A 154 9.35 -6.15 -3.22
N GLY A 155 9.28 -4.98 -3.82
CA GLY A 155 10.16 -4.68 -4.95
C GLY A 155 9.82 -3.47 -5.78
N PHE A 156 8.71 -2.81 -5.49
CA PHE A 156 8.28 -1.59 -6.18
C PHE A 156 8.14 -1.75 -7.71
N ARG A 157 7.96 -3.02 -8.16
CA ARG A 157 7.90 -3.38 -9.58
C ARG A 157 6.64 -2.84 -10.24
N CYS A 158 5.56 -2.70 -9.45
CA CYS A 158 4.28 -2.17 -9.88
C CYS A 158 4.42 -0.72 -10.39
N VAL A 159 5.10 0.14 -9.65
CA VAL A 159 5.27 1.57 -9.99
C VAL A 159 6.22 1.74 -11.18
N LYS A 160 7.28 0.94 -11.23
CA LYS A 160 8.17 0.92 -12.40
C LYS A 160 7.39 0.58 -13.67
N SER A 161 6.62 -0.50 -13.65
CA SER A 161 5.78 -0.91 -14.77
C SER A 161 4.73 0.14 -15.12
N TYR A 162 4.13 0.80 -14.12
CA TYR A 162 3.15 1.86 -14.32
C TYR A 162 3.74 3.02 -15.14
N PHE A 163 4.91 3.54 -14.78
CA PHE A 163 5.55 4.67 -15.47
C PHE A 163 6.21 4.32 -16.81
N GLU A 164 6.23 3.06 -17.20
CA GLU A 164 6.56 2.65 -18.57
C GLU A 164 5.37 2.88 -19.53
N HIS A 165 4.13 3.01 -19.01
CA HIS A 165 2.89 3.11 -19.77
C HIS A 165 2.12 4.40 -19.52
N GLU A 166 2.41 5.11 -18.44
CA GLU A 166 1.68 6.28 -17.99
C GLU A 166 2.58 7.50 -17.80
N GLU A 167 1.97 8.66 -17.96
CA GLU A 167 2.59 9.96 -17.74
C GLU A 167 3.09 10.10 -16.29
N GLN A 168 4.29 10.64 -16.13
CA GLN A 168 4.83 10.98 -14.82
C GLN A 168 4.27 12.33 -14.34
N PRO A 169 3.81 12.41 -13.07
CA PRO A 169 3.38 13.68 -12.51
C PRO A 169 4.51 14.70 -12.45
N ALA A 170 4.19 15.96 -12.75
CA ALA A 170 5.15 17.06 -12.60
C ALA A 170 5.48 17.36 -11.13
N THR A 171 4.51 17.14 -10.24
CA THR A 171 4.63 17.31 -8.79
C THR A 171 3.70 16.31 -8.09
N GLY A 172 3.96 16.05 -6.82
CA GLY A 172 3.11 15.14 -6.04
C GLY A 172 3.65 14.89 -4.65
N PHE A 173 3.02 13.95 -3.96
CA PHE A 173 3.49 13.41 -2.69
C PHE A 173 3.09 11.94 -2.55
N THR A 174 3.72 11.25 -1.62
CA THR A 174 3.25 9.96 -1.11
C THR A 174 2.73 10.14 0.32
N PRO A 175 1.54 9.59 0.66
CA PRO A 175 1.03 9.63 2.02
C PRO A 175 1.71 8.60 2.94
N ASP A 176 2.53 7.74 2.38
CA ASP A 176 3.23 6.65 3.05
C ASP A 176 4.42 7.13 3.87
N ALA A 177 4.17 8.05 4.81
CA ALA A 177 5.20 8.61 5.67
C ALA A 177 4.61 9.23 6.95
N MET A 178 5.48 9.48 7.91
CA MET A 178 5.13 10.17 9.15
C MET A 178 4.89 11.66 8.91
N PHE A 179 3.87 12.22 9.59
CA PHE A 179 3.61 13.65 9.56
C PHE A 179 4.66 14.43 10.39
N PRO A 180 4.98 15.68 10.04
CA PRO A 180 4.36 16.50 8.98
C PRO A 180 4.97 16.31 7.59
N LEU A 181 6.25 15.96 7.47
CA LEU A 181 6.94 15.80 6.20
C LEU A 181 8.24 15.02 6.40
N VAL A 182 8.41 13.95 5.65
CA VAL A 182 9.68 13.26 5.46
C VAL A 182 10.25 13.72 4.13
N TYR A 183 11.43 14.33 4.15
CA TYR A 183 12.10 14.86 2.96
C TYR A 183 13.40 14.13 2.62
N ALA A 184 13.82 13.20 3.47
CA ALA A 184 15.00 12.36 3.25
C ALA A 184 14.87 11.04 4.01
N GLU A 185 15.32 9.98 3.41
CA GLU A 185 15.34 8.63 3.99
C GLU A 185 16.74 8.01 3.86
N LYS A 186 17.03 7.06 4.75
CA LYS A 186 18.27 6.28 4.68
C LYS A 186 18.14 5.20 3.61
N ALA A 187 19.20 4.99 2.85
CA ALA A 187 19.28 3.86 1.94
C ALA A 187 19.23 2.53 2.71
N ARG A 188 18.56 1.55 2.12
CA ARG A 188 18.57 0.15 2.59
C ARG A 188 19.48 -0.67 1.68
N VAL A 189 20.35 -1.47 2.27
CA VAL A 189 21.22 -2.40 1.55
C VAL A 189 20.97 -3.80 2.10
N THR A 190 20.68 -4.73 1.20
CA THR A 190 20.51 -6.14 1.52
C THR A 190 21.75 -6.90 1.08
N PHE A 191 22.27 -7.77 1.93
CA PHE A 191 23.41 -8.62 1.64
C PHE A 191 22.97 -10.08 1.72
N ASP A 192 23.18 -10.82 0.64
CA ASP A 192 23.02 -12.27 0.61
C ASP A 192 24.39 -12.91 0.89
N HIS A 193 24.51 -13.59 2.02
CA HIS A 193 25.71 -14.32 2.37
C HIS A 193 25.52 -15.82 2.11
N LYS A 194 26.27 -16.38 1.18
CA LYS A 194 26.32 -17.81 0.94
C LYS A 194 27.61 -18.39 1.53
N LEU A 195 27.47 -19.15 2.61
CA LEU A 195 28.58 -19.94 3.16
C LEU A 195 28.60 -21.30 2.47
N ILE A 196 29.74 -21.63 1.89
CA ILE A 196 29.96 -22.94 1.28
C ILE A 196 30.88 -23.69 2.24
N PHE A 197 30.37 -24.78 2.80
CA PHE A 197 31.14 -25.66 3.66
C PHE A 197 31.64 -26.83 2.81
N THR A 198 32.93 -27.13 2.93
CA THR A 198 33.51 -28.36 2.40
C THR A 198 33.48 -29.40 3.50
N ASP A 199 33.12 -30.65 3.15
CA ASP A 199 33.23 -31.76 4.10
C ASP A 199 34.73 -31.98 4.36
N GLU A 200 35.27 -31.56 5.52
CA GLU A 200 36.59 -31.97 6.00
C GLU A 200 36.41 -33.17 6.91
N GLU A 201 37.22 -34.20 6.69
CA GLU A 201 37.34 -35.34 7.62
C GLU A 201 37.91 -34.85 8.93
N GLY A 202 37.06 -34.68 9.93
CA GLY A 202 37.40 -34.26 11.26
C GLY A 202 36.93 -35.25 12.34
N THR A 203 37.46 -35.10 13.53
CA THR A 203 37.14 -35.96 14.69
C THR A 203 35.80 -35.61 15.34
N TYR A 204 34.93 -34.84 14.69
CA TYR A 204 33.67 -34.37 15.27
C TYR A 204 32.49 -35.25 14.86
N ASN A 205 31.70 -35.67 15.86
CA ASN A 205 30.51 -36.51 15.68
C ASN A 205 29.22 -35.72 15.39
N TYR A 206 29.32 -34.42 15.06
CA TYR A 206 28.17 -33.56 14.89
C TYR A 206 28.18 -32.93 13.48
N LYS A 207 27.03 -32.95 12.82
CA LYS A 207 26.80 -32.29 11.53
C LYS A 207 25.65 -31.30 11.69
N LEU A 208 25.90 -30.02 11.35
CA LEU A 208 24.81 -29.05 11.25
C LEU A 208 23.98 -29.38 10.01
N VAL A 209 22.76 -29.88 10.22
CA VAL A 209 21.87 -30.30 9.12
C VAL A 209 21.05 -29.10 8.60
N LYS A 210 20.63 -28.23 9.51
CA LYS A 210 19.80 -27.07 9.17
C LYS A 210 19.88 -26.01 10.27
N PHE A 211 19.99 -24.76 9.86
CA PHE A 211 19.82 -23.61 10.73
C PHE A 211 18.83 -22.66 10.06
N ASN A 212 17.75 -22.29 10.76
CA ASN A 212 16.81 -21.29 10.33
C ASN A 212 16.69 -20.25 11.43
N GLY A 213 16.74 -18.98 11.04
CA GLY A 213 16.55 -17.86 11.96
C GLY A 213 16.04 -16.64 11.21
N GLY A 214 15.36 -15.74 11.93
CA GLY A 214 14.78 -14.54 11.35
C GLY A 214 13.39 -14.75 10.72
N GLN A 215 12.90 -13.67 10.16
CA GLN A 215 11.61 -13.62 9.42
C GLN A 215 11.86 -13.11 8.00
N VAL A 216 10.89 -12.49 7.35
CA VAL A 216 11.05 -11.92 6.02
C VAL A 216 11.84 -10.60 6.08
N LEU A 217 12.51 -10.24 4.98
CA LEU A 217 13.47 -9.14 4.89
C LEU A 217 12.93 -7.75 5.28
N ASN A 218 11.65 -7.52 5.08
CA ASN A 218 10.98 -6.26 5.37
C ASN A 218 10.21 -6.27 6.71
N MET A 219 10.29 -7.34 7.49
CA MET A 219 9.77 -7.37 8.85
C MET A 219 10.87 -7.02 9.86
N VAL A 220 10.54 -6.12 10.77
CA VAL A 220 11.45 -5.66 11.80
C VAL A 220 11.78 -6.79 12.77
N ILE A 221 13.07 -7.04 12.96
CA ILE A 221 13.74 -7.80 14.02
C ILE A 221 12.95 -9.01 14.52
N ALA A 222 13.45 -10.21 14.21
CA ALA A 222 13.03 -11.41 14.92
C ALA A 222 13.20 -11.21 16.43
N SER A 223 12.10 -11.25 17.16
CA SER A 223 12.18 -11.45 18.61
C SER A 223 12.83 -12.80 18.85
N SER A 224 13.99 -12.81 19.49
CA SER A 224 14.67 -14.01 19.96
C SER A 224 13.86 -14.75 21.01
#